data_11775e08620cfdf8848062a5f1b8fdc5
#
_entry.id   11775e08620cfdf8848062a5f1b8fdc5
#
_cell.length_a   1.000
_cell.length_b   1.000
_cell.length_c   1.000
_cell.angle_alpha   90.00
_cell.angle_beta   90.00
_cell.angle_gamma   90.00
#
_symmetry.space_group_name_H-M   'P 1'
#
loop_
_entity.id
_entity.type
_entity.pdbx_description
1 polymer ?
#
loop_
_entity_poly.entity_id
_entity_poly.type
_entity_poly.pdbx_seq_one_letter_code
_entity_poly.pdbx_strand_id
1 'polypeptide(L)'
;SAASDVYKRQVAILVSAMCALIREYGGFTALLGWVKRTFKGKKGGQLGMGLLVGAMDIATANNTVAIVMANPIAKEMAADYGISNRKAASLLDTFSCVFQGIIPYGAQMLVAISAVNELGYEMSAFQILPVLFYPMMLLISSLIWIFIIPADR
;
A
#
# COMPACT_ATOMS: atom_id res chain seq x y z
N SER A 1 -9.34 23.02 4.60
CA SER A 1 -10.65 23.71 4.66
C SER A 1 -11.70 22.75 5.20
N ALA A 2 -12.76 23.27 5.85
CA ALA A 2 -13.82 22.48 6.46
C ALA A 2 -14.43 21.43 5.51
N ALA A 3 -14.61 21.76 4.23
CA ALA A 3 -15.09 20.83 3.21
C ALA A 3 -14.16 19.62 2.99
N SER A 4 -12.84 19.85 3.01
CA SER A 4 -11.84 18.78 2.90
C SER A 4 -11.89 17.85 4.11
N ASP A 5 -12.12 18.39 5.29
CA ASP A 5 -12.16 17.59 6.52
C ASP A 5 -13.46 16.78 6.63
N VAL A 6 -14.58 17.32 6.16
CA VAL A 6 -15.86 16.59 6.04
C VAL A 6 -15.72 15.45 5.05
N TYR A 7 -15.12 15.68 3.88
CA TYR A 7 -14.87 14.64 2.87
C TYR A 7 -14.00 13.50 3.43
N LYS A 8 -12.89 13.83 4.12
CA LYS A 8 -12.01 12.83 4.74
C LYS A 8 -12.74 11.97 5.77
N ARG A 9 -13.61 12.59 6.60
CA ARG A 9 -14.41 11.86 7.60
C ARG A 9 -15.44 10.94 6.92
N GLN A 10 -16.11 11.41 5.89
CA GLN A 10 -17.08 10.60 5.14
C GLN A 10 -16.40 9.39 4.50
N VAL A 11 -15.27 9.59 3.83
CA VAL A 11 -14.48 8.50 3.24
C VAL A 11 -14.04 7.50 4.31
N ALA A 12 -13.54 7.97 5.46
CA ALA A 12 -13.12 7.10 6.55
C ALA A 12 -14.27 6.23 7.09
N ILE A 13 -15.46 6.79 7.26
CA ILE A 13 -16.66 6.06 7.71
C ILE A 13 -17.07 5.01 6.69
N LEU A 14 -17.17 5.38 5.40
CA LEU A 14 -17.55 4.47 4.33
C LEU A 14 -16.55 3.31 4.19
N VAL A 15 -15.25 3.61 4.22
CA VAL A 15 -14.19 2.60 4.17
C VAL A 15 -14.27 1.67 5.37
N SER A 16 -14.49 2.20 6.56
CA SER A 16 -14.61 1.39 7.78
C SER A 16 -15.83 0.45 7.71
N ALA A 17 -16.96 0.94 7.20
CA ALA A 17 -18.16 0.12 6.98
C ALA A 17 -17.92 -0.97 5.92
N MET A 18 -17.27 -0.65 4.81
CA MET A 18 -16.88 -1.63 3.78
C MET A 18 -15.93 -2.69 4.35
N CYS A 19 -14.91 -2.28 5.10
CA CYS A 19 -13.99 -3.22 5.74
C CYS A 19 -14.70 -4.15 6.73
N ALA A 20 -15.67 -3.64 7.50
CA ALA A 20 -16.48 -4.44 8.41
C ALA A 20 -17.31 -5.49 7.65
N LEU A 21 -17.97 -5.09 6.57
CA LEU A 21 -18.73 -6.02 5.71
C LEU A 21 -17.83 -7.09 5.09
N ILE A 22 -16.71 -6.70 4.49
CA ILE A 22 -15.76 -7.64 3.89
C ILE A 22 -15.25 -8.64 4.95
N ARG A 23 -15.02 -8.19 6.17
CA ARG A 23 -14.60 -9.04 7.29
C ARG A 23 -15.69 -10.03 7.68
N GLU A 24 -16.93 -9.57 7.81
CA GLU A 24 -18.06 -10.41 8.23
C GLU A 24 -18.41 -11.48 7.18
N TYR A 25 -18.33 -11.16 5.91
CA TYR A 25 -18.52 -12.11 4.81
C TYR A 25 -17.29 -12.98 4.49
N GLY A 26 -16.26 -12.95 5.33
CA GLY A 26 -15.07 -13.79 5.20
C GLY A 26 -14.12 -13.39 4.07
N GLY A 27 -14.27 -12.19 3.50
CA GLY A 27 -13.41 -11.71 2.42
C GLY A 27 -11.94 -11.60 2.85
N PHE A 28 -11.66 -11.16 4.08
CA PHE A 28 -10.30 -11.12 4.60
C PHE A 28 -9.72 -12.52 4.81
N THR A 29 -10.53 -13.46 5.26
CA THR A 29 -10.10 -14.86 5.43
C THR A 29 -9.78 -15.51 4.08
N ALA A 30 -10.58 -15.24 3.05
CA ALA A 30 -10.32 -15.71 1.69
C ALA A 30 -9.03 -15.10 1.11
N LEU A 31 -8.84 -13.80 1.28
CA LEU A 31 -7.64 -13.09 0.83
C LEU A 31 -6.39 -13.59 1.56
N LEU A 32 -6.47 -13.75 2.88
CA LEU A 32 -5.40 -14.31 3.70
C LEU A 32 -5.06 -15.74 3.27
N GLY A 33 -6.07 -16.58 3.03
CA GLY A 33 -5.90 -17.94 2.52
C GLY A 33 -5.21 -17.97 1.15
N TRP A 34 -5.57 -17.07 0.25
CA TRP A 34 -4.92 -16.94 -1.05
C TRP A 34 -3.46 -16.50 -0.93
N VAL A 35 -3.18 -15.50 -0.10
CA VAL A 35 -1.81 -15.02 0.15
C VAL A 35 -0.96 -16.12 0.78
N LYS A 36 -1.47 -16.83 1.80
CA LYS A 36 -0.76 -17.94 2.45
C LYS A 36 -0.47 -19.10 1.49
N ARG A 37 -1.37 -19.37 0.56
CA ARG A 37 -1.19 -20.43 -0.44
C ARG A 37 -0.11 -20.07 -1.46
N THR A 38 -0.02 -18.79 -1.82
CA THR A 38 0.91 -18.28 -2.84
C THR A 38 2.29 -17.96 -2.25
N PHE A 39 2.32 -17.34 -1.06
CA PHE A 39 3.54 -16.87 -0.42
C PHE A 39 3.88 -17.71 0.81
N LYS A 40 4.87 -18.57 0.69
CA LYS A 40 5.31 -19.48 1.76
C LYS A 40 6.54 -18.94 2.48
N GLY A 41 6.60 -19.20 3.81
CA GLY A 41 7.73 -18.82 4.65
C GLY A 41 7.79 -17.32 4.98
N LYS A 42 8.73 -16.94 5.88
CA LYS A 42 8.85 -15.57 6.42
C LYS A 42 9.10 -14.51 5.34
N LYS A 43 9.92 -14.80 4.33
CA LYS A 43 10.20 -13.87 3.23
C LYS A 43 9.00 -13.72 2.29
N GLY A 44 8.34 -14.84 1.98
CA GLY A 44 7.11 -14.82 1.20
C GLY A 44 5.99 -14.06 1.90
N GLY A 45 5.81 -14.24 3.21
CA GLY A 45 4.85 -13.48 4.02
C GLY A 45 5.06 -11.96 3.94
N GLN A 46 6.33 -11.51 4.00
CA GLN A 46 6.67 -10.09 3.86
C GLN A 46 6.33 -9.53 2.48
N LEU A 47 6.67 -10.27 1.41
CA LEU A 47 6.27 -9.90 0.04
C LEU A 47 4.76 -9.90 -0.13
N GLY A 48 4.08 -10.89 0.44
CA GLY A 48 2.61 -10.98 0.45
C GLY A 48 1.95 -9.76 1.10
N MET A 49 2.49 -9.28 2.23
CA MET A 49 2.00 -8.04 2.87
C MET A 49 2.21 -6.82 1.97
N GLY A 50 3.36 -6.71 1.34
CA GLY A 50 3.66 -5.61 0.41
C GLY A 50 2.73 -5.60 -0.79
N LEU A 51 2.49 -6.76 -1.41
CA LEU A 51 1.57 -6.88 -2.54
C LEU A 51 0.11 -6.65 -2.12
N LEU A 52 -0.27 -7.07 -0.91
CA LEU A 52 -1.60 -6.84 -0.37
C LEU A 52 -1.90 -5.34 -0.25
N VAL A 53 -1.02 -4.59 0.40
CA VAL A 53 -1.21 -3.14 0.54
C VAL A 53 -1.13 -2.44 -0.81
N GLY A 54 -0.28 -2.89 -1.73
CA GLY A 54 -0.22 -2.38 -3.09
C GLY A 54 -1.52 -2.59 -3.86
N ALA A 55 -2.16 -3.75 -3.75
CA ALA A 55 -3.46 -4.01 -4.34
C ALA A 55 -4.56 -3.09 -3.76
N MET A 56 -4.52 -2.84 -2.44
CA MET A 56 -5.43 -1.89 -1.80
C MET A 56 -5.17 -0.44 -2.26
N ASP A 57 -3.91 -0.06 -2.47
CA ASP A 57 -3.55 1.26 -3.02
C ASP A 57 -4.09 1.44 -4.45
N ILE A 58 -3.94 0.45 -5.31
CA ILE A 58 -4.50 0.46 -6.66
C ILE A 58 -6.02 0.64 -6.61
N ALA A 59 -6.69 -0.05 -5.69
CA ALA A 59 -8.15 0.02 -5.56
C ALA A 59 -8.65 1.36 -5.00
N THR A 60 -7.90 1.98 -4.08
CA THR A 60 -8.36 3.18 -3.35
C THR A 60 -7.69 4.47 -3.82
N ALA A 61 -6.57 4.39 -4.55
CA ALA A 61 -5.69 5.51 -4.91
C ALA A 61 -5.28 6.38 -3.69
N ASN A 62 -5.24 5.78 -2.50
CA ASN A 62 -4.97 6.46 -1.24
C ASN A 62 -4.23 5.54 -0.27
N ASN A 63 -2.96 5.85 0.01
CA ASN A 63 -2.10 5.03 0.86
C ASN A 63 -2.63 4.88 2.30
N THR A 64 -3.18 5.94 2.88
CA THR A 64 -3.74 5.88 4.25
C THR A 64 -4.89 4.87 4.33
N VAL A 65 -5.80 4.92 3.37
CA VAL A 65 -6.92 3.99 3.28
C VAL A 65 -6.42 2.56 3.02
N ALA A 66 -5.47 2.40 2.11
CA ALA A 66 -4.88 1.11 1.79
C ALA A 66 -4.22 0.45 3.02
N ILE A 67 -3.44 1.21 3.80
CA ILE A 67 -2.81 0.74 5.03
C ILE A 67 -3.86 0.34 6.07
N VAL A 68 -4.89 1.16 6.28
CA VAL A 68 -5.97 0.86 7.22
C VAL A 68 -6.70 -0.42 6.85
N MET A 69 -6.98 -0.63 5.56
CA MET A 69 -7.64 -1.85 5.05
C MET A 69 -6.73 -3.08 5.15
N ALA A 70 -5.45 -2.94 4.84
CA ALA A 70 -4.49 -4.05 4.88
C ALA A 70 -4.07 -4.45 6.30
N ASN A 71 -4.12 -3.52 7.26
CA ASN A 71 -3.61 -3.72 8.62
C ASN A 71 -4.18 -4.95 9.36
N PRO A 72 -5.50 -5.24 9.37
CA PRO A 72 -6.02 -6.43 10.05
C PRO A 72 -5.41 -7.72 9.49
N ILE A 73 -5.32 -7.83 8.17
CA ILE A 73 -4.77 -8.98 7.46
C ILE A 73 -3.27 -9.11 7.72
N ALA A 74 -2.56 -7.99 7.66
CA ALA A 74 -1.11 -7.95 7.92
C ALA A 74 -0.77 -8.36 9.35
N LYS A 75 -1.60 -8.02 10.34
CA LYS A 75 -1.42 -8.49 11.73
C LYS A 75 -1.56 -10.00 11.86
N GLU A 76 -2.55 -10.60 11.22
CA GLU A 76 -2.70 -12.06 11.20
C GLU A 76 -1.52 -12.72 10.49
N MET A 77 -1.11 -12.20 9.34
CA MET A 77 0.06 -12.67 8.63
C MET A 77 1.34 -12.55 9.47
N ALA A 78 1.52 -11.44 10.18
CA ALA A 78 2.67 -11.24 11.05
C ALA A 78 2.77 -12.31 12.14
N ALA A 79 1.64 -12.64 12.78
CA ALA A 79 1.57 -13.71 13.78
C ALA A 79 1.88 -15.08 13.18
N ASP A 80 1.29 -15.41 12.03
CA ASP A 80 1.43 -16.70 11.38
C ASP A 80 2.85 -16.98 10.84
N TYR A 81 3.50 -15.94 10.31
CA TYR A 81 4.85 -16.06 9.74
C TYR A 81 5.96 -15.73 10.74
N GLY A 82 5.63 -15.36 11.97
CA GLY A 82 6.60 -14.94 12.99
C GLY A 82 7.36 -13.68 12.56
N ILE A 83 6.67 -12.70 12.02
CA ILE A 83 7.19 -11.39 11.62
C ILE A 83 6.85 -10.39 12.73
N SER A 84 7.81 -9.56 13.12
CA SER A 84 7.54 -8.54 14.15
C SER A 84 6.50 -7.52 13.65
N ASN A 85 5.64 -7.05 14.55
CA ASN A 85 4.62 -6.04 14.22
C ASN A 85 5.24 -4.74 13.69
N ARG A 86 6.44 -4.38 14.19
CA ARG A 86 7.20 -3.23 13.71
C ARG A 86 7.57 -3.40 12.23
N LYS A 87 8.06 -4.57 11.86
CA LYS A 87 8.44 -4.87 10.48
C LYS A 87 7.22 -4.94 9.56
N ALA A 88 6.12 -5.53 10.03
CA ALA A 88 4.86 -5.54 9.28
C ALA A 88 4.35 -4.12 9.01
N ALA A 89 4.33 -3.25 10.01
CA ALA A 89 3.94 -1.85 9.84
C ALA A 89 4.85 -1.11 8.85
N SER A 90 6.16 -1.29 8.96
CA SER A 90 7.13 -0.70 8.03
C SER A 90 6.94 -1.18 6.59
N LEU A 91 6.63 -2.47 6.40
CA LEU A 91 6.35 -3.03 5.07
C LEU A 91 5.07 -2.43 4.47
N LEU A 92 4.00 -2.31 5.26
CA LEU A 92 2.76 -1.68 4.80
C LEU A 92 3.00 -0.24 4.36
N ASP A 93 3.70 0.54 5.17
CA ASP A 93 4.01 1.95 4.87
C ASP A 93 4.89 2.08 3.64
N THR A 94 6.00 1.33 3.58
CA THR A 94 6.96 1.42 2.48
C THR A 94 6.35 0.98 1.14
N PHE A 95 5.67 -0.16 1.09
CA PHE A 95 5.05 -0.64 -0.14
C PHE A 95 3.87 0.22 -0.58
N SER A 96 3.09 0.74 0.36
CA SER A 96 2.05 1.72 0.06
C SER A 96 2.64 2.98 -0.61
N CYS A 97 3.75 3.52 -0.09
CA CYS A 97 4.44 4.65 -0.73
C CYS A 97 4.96 4.31 -2.14
N VAL A 98 5.47 3.10 -2.35
CA VAL A 98 5.92 2.64 -3.68
C VAL A 98 4.76 2.62 -4.67
N PHE A 99 3.67 1.95 -4.33
CA PHE A 99 2.51 1.82 -5.22
C PHE A 99 1.84 3.17 -5.46
N GLN A 100 1.64 3.97 -4.41
CA GLN A 100 1.07 5.31 -4.53
C GLN A 100 1.91 6.23 -5.44
N GLY A 101 3.24 6.09 -5.41
CA GLY A 101 4.13 6.85 -6.29
C GLY A 101 4.05 6.45 -7.77
N ILE A 102 3.65 5.21 -8.07
CA ILE A 102 3.61 4.66 -9.44
C ILE A 102 2.22 4.80 -10.07
N ILE A 103 1.14 4.85 -9.26
CA ILE A 103 -0.23 4.90 -9.75
C ILE A 103 -0.48 6.19 -10.56
N PRO A 104 -0.84 6.09 -11.86
CA PRO A 104 -0.96 7.27 -12.73
C PRO A 104 -2.10 8.22 -12.32
N TYR A 105 -3.10 7.74 -11.61
CA TYR A 105 -4.25 8.49 -11.09
C TYR A 105 -4.14 8.78 -9.59
N GLY A 106 -3.02 8.44 -8.97
CA GLY A 106 -2.76 8.73 -7.56
C GLY A 106 -2.55 10.22 -7.29
N ALA A 107 -2.87 10.66 -6.09
CA ALA A 107 -2.76 12.08 -5.71
C ALA A 107 -1.35 12.65 -5.92
N GLN A 108 -0.31 11.87 -5.68
CA GLN A 108 1.08 12.29 -5.86
C GLN A 108 1.41 12.54 -7.34
N MET A 109 0.95 11.67 -8.23
CA MET A 109 1.15 11.84 -9.68
C MET A 109 0.38 13.05 -10.21
N LEU A 110 -0.85 13.26 -9.75
CA LEU A 110 -1.64 14.42 -10.15
C LEU A 110 -0.99 15.74 -9.71
N VAL A 111 -0.39 15.79 -8.53
CA VAL A 111 0.38 16.95 -8.06
C VAL A 111 1.62 17.16 -8.93
N ALA A 112 2.34 16.10 -9.29
CA ALA A 112 3.50 16.19 -10.16
C ALA A 112 3.13 16.72 -11.57
N ILE A 113 2.04 16.21 -12.16
CA ILE A 113 1.52 16.70 -13.45
C ILE A 113 1.14 18.18 -13.35
N SER A 114 0.43 18.58 -12.29
CA SER A 114 0.05 19.97 -12.09
C SER A 114 1.27 20.88 -12.00
N ALA A 115 2.29 20.48 -11.23
CA ALA A 115 3.52 21.27 -11.09
C ALA A 115 4.28 21.42 -12.43
N VAL A 116 4.32 20.39 -13.24
CA VAL A 116 4.95 20.42 -14.57
C VAL A 116 4.16 21.31 -15.53
N ASN A 117 2.82 21.25 -15.48
CA ASN A 117 1.96 22.11 -16.30
C ASN A 117 2.10 23.59 -15.93
N GLU A 118 2.26 23.91 -14.63
CA GLU A 118 2.54 25.28 -14.17
C GLU A 118 3.86 25.85 -14.71
N LEU A 119 4.83 24.98 -15.02
CA LEU A 119 6.09 25.33 -15.66
C LEU A 119 5.99 25.47 -17.19
N GLY A 120 4.79 25.28 -17.76
CA GLY A 120 4.53 25.40 -19.20
C GLY A 120 4.84 24.14 -20.01
N TYR A 121 5.03 22.99 -19.36
CA TYR A 121 5.23 21.70 -20.03
C TYR A 121 3.98 20.83 -19.89
N GLU A 122 3.48 20.32 -20.99
CA GLU A 122 2.40 19.32 -21.00
C GLU A 122 3.00 17.92 -20.94
N MET A 123 2.97 17.28 -19.77
CA MET A 123 3.44 15.91 -19.59
C MET A 123 2.34 15.02 -19.03
N SER A 124 2.24 13.81 -19.60
CA SER A 124 1.35 12.76 -19.10
C SER A 124 2.02 11.98 -17.95
N ALA A 125 1.22 11.29 -17.13
CA ALA A 125 1.72 10.41 -16.07
C ALA A 125 2.74 9.38 -16.59
N PHE A 126 2.52 8.83 -17.78
CA PHE A 126 3.41 7.84 -18.39
C PHE A 126 4.78 8.39 -18.83
N GLN A 127 4.88 9.69 -19.08
CA GLN A 127 6.15 10.36 -19.36
C GLN A 127 6.92 10.71 -18.08
N ILE A 128 6.20 10.95 -16.99
CA ILE A 128 6.80 11.23 -15.66
C ILE A 128 7.29 9.94 -14.99
N LEU A 129 6.58 8.84 -15.14
CA LEU A 129 6.85 7.55 -14.49
C LEU A 129 8.31 7.07 -14.61
N PRO A 130 8.96 7.09 -15.81
CA PRO A 130 10.34 6.64 -15.96
C PRO A 130 11.40 7.48 -15.24
N VAL A 131 11.08 8.73 -14.90
CA VAL A 131 11.98 9.64 -14.20
C VAL A 131 11.74 9.69 -12.69
N LEU A 132 10.78 8.91 -12.19
CA LEU A 132 10.49 8.78 -10.75
C LEU A 132 11.48 7.81 -10.08
N PHE A 133 12.68 8.27 -9.78
CA PHE A 133 13.70 7.46 -9.14
C PHE A 133 13.33 7.05 -7.71
N TYR A 134 12.59 7.89 -6.97
CA TYR A 134 12.27 7.64 -5.56
C TYR A 134 11.47 6.35 -5.34
N PRO A 135 10.31 6.09 -5.97
CA PRO A 135 9.58 4.84 -5.79
C PRO A 135 10.39 3.62 -6.22
N MET A 136 11.19 3.74 -7.28
CA MET A 136 12.05 2.65 -7.77
C MET A 136 13.14 2.29 -6.76
N MET A 137 13.85 3.28 -6.22
CA MET A 137 14.87 3.07 -5.21
C MET A 137 14.27 2.54 -3.90
N LEU A 138 13.09 3.02 -3.54
CA LEU A 138 12.36 2.55 -2.36
C LEU A 138 11.95 1.07 -2.51
N LEU A 139 11.50 0.66 -3.70
CA LEU A 139 11.21 -0.75 -3.99
C LEU A 139 12.45 -1.62 -3.88
N ILE A 140 13.56 -1.21 -4.51
CA ILE A 140 14.82 -1.94 -4.47
C ILE A 140 15.32 -2.09 -3.02
N SER A 141 15.33 -1.01 -2.25
CA SER A 141 15.77 -1.03 -0.86
C SER A 141 14.87 -1.91 0.01
N SER A 142 13.57 -1.92 -0.23
CA SER A 142 12.60 -2.76 0.48
C SER A 142 12.82 -4.24 0.18
N LEU A 143 13.08 -4.59 -1.06
CA LEU A 143 13.40 -5.97 -1.45
C LEU A 143 14.72 -6.41 -0.80
N ILE A 144 15.76 -5.58 -0.84
CA ILE A 144 17.03 -5.85 -0.16
C ILE A 144 16.77 -6.09 1.33
N TRP A 145 15.96 -5.24 1.96
CA TRP A 145 15.63 -5.37 3.38
C TRP A 145 14.90 -6.67 3.72
N ILE A 146 13.95 -7.09 2.88
CA ILE A 146 13.22 -8.37 3.04
C ILE A 146 14.16 -9.57 2.95
N PHE A 147 15.14 -9.52 2.03
CA PHE A 147 16.00 -10.67 1.79
C PHE A 147 17.23 -10.74 2.70
N ILE A 148 17.72 -9.60 3.21
CA ILE A 148 18.96 -9.51 4.00
C ILE A 148 18.66 -9.43 5.50
N ILE A 149 17.65 -8.66 5.92
CA ILE A 149 17.37 -8.45 7.35
C ILE A 149 16.38 -9.50 7.88
N PRO A 150 16.69 -10.14 9.02
CA PRO A 150 15.79 -11.11 9.64
C PRO A 150 14.39 -10.53 9.93
N ALA A 151 13.37 -11.39 9.83
CA ALA A 151 11.97 -10.98 9.99
C ALA A 151 11.56 -10.60 11.42
N ASP A 152 12.38 -10.93 12.38
CA ASP A 152 12.11 -10.81 13.82
C ASP A 152 12.66 -9.49 14.41
N ARG A 153 13.35 -8.66 13.64
CA ARG A 153 13.92 -7.36 14.06
C ARG A 153 13.15 -6.18 13.52
#